data_0ee3b4ef8238ab9acf383530e9d6be14
#
_entry.id   0ee3b4ef8238ab9acf383530e9d6be14
#
_cell.length_a   1.000
_cell.length_b   1.000
_cell.length_c   1.000
_cell.angle_alpha   90.00
_cell.angle_beta   90.00
_cell.angle_gamma   90.00
#
_symmetry.space_group_name_H-M   'P 1'
#
loop_
_entity.id
_entity.type
_entity.pdbx_description
1 polymer ?
#
loop_
_entity_poly.entity_id
_entity_poly.type
_entity_poly.pdbx_seq_one_letter_code
_entity_poly.pdbx_strand_id
1 'polypeptide(L)'
;MSPAAPRTVHFVMPGGVADPAAPSGGNVYDRRICRDLPGSGWRVEEHAIAGDWPQPGPAAHAELARLLTALADGTLVLLDGLVACALPYIVVPQAQRLRLSVLVHLPLSDETGLAPGRAEDLKALEGRTLRAVRTVVATSAWAAGRLVDLHGLVPDRVHVAAPGADIAPLASSGGDGSRLLCVASVTPRKGHLRLVEALARIDDLPWACDCVGSLEQDREYAARLRELVEKLGVADRVRLLGPRTGAELDAGYASADAMVLASYAETYGMAVTEALARGIPVLATAVGGVPEAVGQAPDGRVPGILVDPDDPDALTAALRRWLGDPGARRRLTAAAHERRTALAGWENTTRNLAGALEQLRDEPRRAA
;
A
#
# COMPACT_ATOMS: atom_id res chain seq x y z
N MET A 1 6.66 -40.94 -9.30
CA MET A 1 7.27 -40.04 -8.31
C MET A 1 6.11 -39.48 -7.48
N SER A 2 6.03 -39.80 -6.20
CA SER A 2 5.02 -39.15 -5.33
C SER A 2 5.24 -37.65 -5.34
N PRO A 3 4.18 -36.82 -5.45
CA PRO A 3 4.32 -35.39 -5.33
C PRO A 3 4.94 -35.07 -3.96
N ALA A 4 5.97 -34.22 -3.94
CA ALA A 4 6.54 -33.75 -2.69
C ALA A 4 5.44 -33.10 -1.87
N ALA A 5 5.40 -33.36 -0.54
CA ALA A 5 4.41 -32.74 0.34
C ALA A 5 4.46 -31.21 0.16
N PRO A 6 3.31 -30.53 0.08
CA PRO A 6 3.26 -29.09 -0.12
C PRO A 6 4.00 -28.38 1.02
N ARG A 7 4.77 -27.37 0.66
CA ARG A 7 5.47 -26.51 1.62
C ARG A 7 4.44 -25.68 2.34
N THR A 8 4.41 -25.73 3.67
CA THR A 8 3.41 -24.99 4.46
C THR A 8 4.00 -23.73 5.05
N VAL A 9 3.27 -22.63 4.93
CA VAL A 9 3.51 -21.35 5.62
C VAL A 9 2.28 -20.96 6.42
N HIS A 10 2.46 -20.64 7.71
CA HIS A 10 1.42 -20.05 8.53
C HIS A 10 1.47 -18.53 8.34
N PHE A 11 0.41 -17.94 7.81
CA PHE A 11 0.33 -16.49 7.60
C PHE A 11 -0.58 -15.86 8.66
N VAL A 12 0.01 -15.01 9.51
CA VAL A 12 -0.66 -14.36 10.64
C VAL A 12 -0.93 -12.91 10.27
N MET A 13 -2.21 -12.52 10.23
CA MET A 13 -2.71 -11.25 9.72
C MET A 13 -3.67 -10.58 10.73
N PRO A 14 -3.94 -9.26 10.60
CA PRO A 14 -5.01 -8.60 11.34
C PRO A 14 -6.39 -9.20 11.06
N GLY A 15 -7.27 -9.27 12.07
CA GLY A 15 -8.61 -9.86 11.94
C GLY A 15 -9.53 -9.18 10.94
N GLY A 16 -9.31 -7.89 10.66
CA GLY A 16 -10.10 -7.10 9.71
C GLY A 16 -9.66 -7.21 8.23
N VAL A 17 -8.70 -8.10 7.91
CA VAL A 17 -8.11 -8.19 6.55
C VAL A 17 -9.12 -8.48 5.43
N ALA A 18 -10.27 -9.08 5.75
CA ALA A 18 -11.33 -9.39 4.80
C ALA A 18 -12.54 -8.45 4.86
N ASP A 19 -12.49 -7.39 5.67
CA ASP A 19 -13.62 -6.46 5.81
C ASP A 19 -13.79 -5.56 4.57
N PRO A 20 -14.88 -5.71 3.80
CA PRO A 20 -15.13 -4.89 2.62
C PRO A 20 -15.47 -3.43 2.95
N ALA A 21 -15.85 -3.12 4.20
CA ALA A 21 -16.13 -1.75 4.64
C ALA A 21 -14.85 -0.95 4.92
N ALA A 22 -13.73 -1.63 5.14
CA ALA A 22 -12.43 -1.00 5.42
C ALA A 22 -11.33 -1.51 4.45
N PRO A 23 -11.50 -1.35 3.13
CA PRO A 23 -10.50 -1.80 2.18
C PRO A 23 -9.21 -0.99 2.36
N SER A 24 -8.07 -1.69 2.43
CA SER A 24 -6.74 -1.08 2.44
C SER A 24 -5.83 -1.80 1.46
N GLY A 25 -4.78 -1.11 0.99
CA GLY A 25 -3.79 -1.74 0.11
C GLY A 25 -3.11 -2.95 0.77
N GLY A 26 -2.81 -2.88 2.08
CA GLY A 26 -2.25 -4.01 2.84
C GLY A 26 -3.21 -5.21 2.86
N ASN A 27 -4.48 -4.98 3.21
CA ASN A 27 -5.49 -6.05 3.22
C ASN A 27 -5.65 -6.72 1.84
N VAL A 28 -5.67 -5.93 0.76
CA VAL A 28 -5.73 -6.45 -0.61
C VAL A 28 -4.50 -7.29 -0.93
N TYR A 29 -3.32 -6.81 -0.55
CA TYR A 29 -2.06 -7.53 -0.74
C TYR A 29 -2.07 -8.88 -0.01
N ASP A 30 -2.42 -8.90 1.27
CA ASP A 30 -2.42 -10.12 2.09
C ASP A 30 -3.40 -11.16 1.56
N ARG A 31 -4.61 -10.73 1.23
CA ARG A 31 -5.62 -11.62 0.62
C ARG A 31 -5.15 -12.18 -0.74
N ARG A 32 -4.45 -11.34 -1.51
CA ARG A 32 -3.90 -11.75 -2.80
C ARG A 32 -2.82 -12.82 -2.62
N ILE A 33 -1.93 -12.64 -1.65
CA ILE A 33 -0.90 -13.65 -1.32
C ILE A 33 -1.52 -14.96 -0.86
N CYS A 34 -2.53 -14.92 0.03
CA CYS A 34 -3.23 -16.14 0.47
C CYS A 34 -3.82 -16.92 -0.71
N ARG A 35 -4.40 -16.21 -1.69
CA ARG A 35 -5.01 -16.80 -2.86
C ARG A 35 -3.99 -17.35 -3.87
N ASP A 36 -2.89 -16.61 -4.13
CA ASP A 36 -2.01 -16.86 -5.28
C ASP A 36 -0.77 -17.70 -4.91
N LEU A 37 -0.29 -17.66 -3.67
CA LEU A 37 0.88 -18.42 -3.21
C LEU A 37 0.72 -19.96 -3.37
N PRO A 38 -0.48 -20.55 -3.23
CA PRO A 38 -0.70 -21.97 -3.54
C PRO A 38 -0.30 -22.38 -4.96
N GLY A 39 -0.46 -21.49 -5.95
CA GLY A 39 0.00 -21.70 -7.32
C GLY A 39 1.52 -21.87 -7.46
N SER A 40 2.30 -21.47 -6.47
CA SER A 40 3.76 -21.65 -6.39
C SER A 40 4.18 -22.87 -5.54
N GLY A 41 3.24 -23.77 -5.23
CA GLY A 41 3.52 -25.02 -4.50
C GLY A 41 3.58 -24.85 -2.97
N TRP A 42 2.99 -23.77 -2.43
CA TRP A 42 2.85 -23.53 -1.01
C TRP A 42 1.43 -23.88 -0.53
N ARG A 43 1.32 -24.34 0.70
CA ARG A 43 0.05 -24.38 1.44
C ARG A 43 0.05 -23.23 2.45
N VAL A 44 -0.95 -22.36 2.36
CA VAL A 44 -1.11 -21.22 3.28
C VAL A 44 -2.11 -21.60 4.37
N GLU A 45 -1.66 -21.55 5.63
CA GLU A 45 -2.52 -21.68 6.80
C GLU A 45 -2.77 -20.27 7.34
N GLU A 46 -3.97 -19.76 7.12
CA GLU A 46 -4.35 -18.38 7.45
C GLU A 46 -4.74 -18.26 8.92
N HIS A 47 -4.22 -17.24 9.61
CA HIS A 47 -4.52 -16.92 11.01
C HIS A 47 -4.84 -15.43 11.13
N ALA A 48 -6.12 -15.09 11.23
CA ALA A 48 -6.58 -13.72 11.41
C ALA A 48 -6.76 -13.43 12.90
N ILE A 49 -5.93 -12.55 13.47
CA ILE A 49 -5.97 -12.17 14.89
C ILE A 49 -6.82 -10.92 15.06
N ALA A 50 -7.95 -11.06 15.75
CA ALA A 50 -8.85 -9.94 16.02
C ALA A 50 -8.20 -8.91 16.96
N GLY A 51 -8.40 -7.61 16.69
CA GLY A 51 -7.88 -6.53 17.52
C GLY A 51 -7.73 -5.21 16.78
N ASP A 52 -7.53 -4.14 17.55
CA ASP A 52 -7.30 -2.79 17.03
C ASP A 52 -5.79 -2.58 16.80
N TRP A 53 -5.30 -3.02 15.67
CA TRP A 53 -3.89 -2.96 15.33
C TRP A 53 -3.45 -1.54 14.90
N PRO A 54 -2.27 -1.05 15.34
CA PRO A 54 -1.20 -1.75 16.10
C PRO A 54 -1.33 -1.62 17.64
N GLN A 55 -2.51 -1.47 18.20
CA GLN A 55 -2.76 -1.35 19.63
C GLN A 55 -3.78 -2.41 20.11
N PRO A 56 -3.46 -3.70 19.93
CA PRO A 56 -4.39 -4.78 20.25
C PRO A 56 -4.62 -4.88 21.75
N GLY A 57 -5.84 -5.30 22.14
CA GLY A 57 -6.17 -5.59 23.52
C GLY A 57 -5.61 -6.93 24.02
N PRO A 58 -5.79 -7.25 25.33
CA PRO A 58 -5.25 -8.47 25.96
C PRO A 58 -5.65 -9.79 25.29
N ALA A 59 -6.85 -9.85 24.71
CA ALA A 59 -7.34 -11.03 23.99
C ALA A 59 -6.46 -11.37 22.77
N ALA A 60 -6.11 -10.37 21.96
CA ALA A 60 -5.23 -10.54 20.82
C ALA A 60 -3.80 -10.95 21.23
N HIS A 61 -3.29 -10.41 22.35
CA HIS A 61 -1.99 -10.83 22.92
C HIS A 61 -2.02 -12.33 23.26
N ALA A 62 -3.06 -12.78 23.98
CA ALA A 62 -3.19 -14.17 24.39
C ALA A 62 -3.36 -15.11 23.19
N GLU A 63 -4.13 -14.67 22.18
CA GLU A 63 -4.37 -15.45 20.96
C GLU A 63 -3.07 -15.63 20.16
N LEU A 64 -2.34 -14.53 19.89
CA LEU A 64 -1.06 -14.59 19.17
C LEU A 64 -0.03 -15.45 19.93
N ALA A 65 0.09 -15.29 21.26
CA ALA A 65 1.01 -16.07 22.06
C ALA A 65 0.67 -17.57 22.02
N ARG A 66 -0.61 -17.92 22.16
CA ARG A 66 -1.10 -19.31 22.08
C ARG A 66 -0.83 -19.91 20.70
N LEU A 67 -1.16 -19.18 19.62
CA LEU A 67 -0.92 -19.62 18.26
C LEU A 67 0.56 -19.94 18.05
N LEU A 68 1.45 -18.98 18.29
CA LEU A 68 2.88 -19.16 18.03
C LEU A 68 3.48 -20.27 18.89
N THR A 69 3.05 -20.40 20.16
CA THR A 69 3.55 -21.45 21.06
C THR A 69 3.11 -22.84 20.64
N ALA A 70 1.94 -23.00 20.04
CA ALA A 70 1.41 -24.29 19.59
C ALA A 70 2.10 -24.83 18.33
N LEU A 71 2.77 -23.98 17.55
CA LEU A 71 3.48 -24.40 16.35
C LEU A 71 4.74 -25.19 16.71
N ALA A 72 5.03 -26.24 15.92
CA ALA A 72 6.23 -27.06 16.09
C ALA A 72 7.50 -26.28 15.73
N ASP A 73 8.63 -26.67 16.33
CA ASP A 73 9.93 -26.08 16.04
C ASP A 73 10.32 -26.24 14.57
N GLY A 74 10.80 -25.14 13.98
CA GLY A 74 11.15 -25.07 12.57
C GLY A 74 9.99 -24.75 11.65
N THR A 75 8.77 -24.60 12.18
CA THR A 75 7.61 -24.14 11.39
C THR A 75 7.89 -22.77 10.81
N LEU A 76 7.53 -22.59 9.53
CA LEU A 76 7.68 -21.35 8.80
C LEU A 76 6.43 -20.47 9.00
N VAL A 77 6.67 -19.25 9.47
CA VAL A 77 5.60 -18.30 9.78
C VAL A 77 5.89 -16.96 9.09
N LEU A 78 4.97 -16.51 8.30
CA LEU A 78 4.90 -15.14 7.77
C LEU A 78 3.96 -14.35 8.69
N LEU A 79 4.39 -13.18 9.16
CA LEU A 79 3.58 -12.30 10.01
C LEU A 79 3.41 -10.95 9.29
N ASP A 80 2.20 -10.44 9.27
CA ASP A 80 1.97 -9.03 8.93
C ASP A 80 2.67 -8.13 9.95
N GLY A 81 3.28 -7.05 9.47
CA GLY A 81 4.05 -6.10 10.28
C GLY A 81 3.24 -5.44 11.38
N LEU A 82 1.93 -5.16 11.14
CA LEU A 82 1.05 -4.62 12.18
C LEU A 82 0.93 -5.55 13.37
N VAL A 83 0.85 -6.86 13.12
CA VAL A 83 0.74 -7.88 14.17
C VAL A 83 2.09 -8.14 14.83
N ALA A 84 3.12 -8.37 14.03
CA ALA A 84 4.43 -8.77 14.53
C ALA A 84 5.12 -7.66 15.31
N CYS A 85 5.11 -6.44 14.76
CA CYS A 85 5.92 -5.34 15.26
C CYS A 85 5.28 -4.64 16.47
N ALA A 86 3.98 -4.77 16.65
CA ALA A 86 3.29 -4.27 17.84
C ALA A 86 3.62 -5.06 19.11
N LEU A 87 3.96 -6.34 18.98
CA LEU A 87 4.09 -7.30 20.10
C LEU A 87 5.44 -8.03 20.12
N PRO A 88 6.59 -7.31 20.15
CA PRO A 88 7.92 -7.94 20.11
C PRO A 88 8.16 -8.91 21.28
N TYR A 89 7.57 -8.67 22.43
CA TYR A 89 7.72 -9.55 23.60
C TYR A 89 7.04 -10.93 23.43
N ILE A 90 6.13 -11.07 22.45
CA ILE A 90 5.54 -12.36 22.05
C ILE A 90 6.34 -12.98 20.90
N VAL A 91 6.69 -12.17 19.87
CA VAL A 91 7.29 -12.66 18.63
C VAL A 91 8.77 -12.99 18.79
N VAL A 92 9.55 -12.12 19.43
CA VAL A 92 11.02 -12.27 19.55
C VAL A 92 11.45 -13.58 20.22
N PRO A 93 10.83 -14.04 21.33
CA PRO A 93 11.16 -15.33 21.91
C PRO A 93 10.97 -16.53 20.99
N GLN A 94 10.05 -16.43 20.03
CA GLN A 94 9.75 -17.48 19.06
C GLN A 94 10.77 -17.57 17.91
N ALA A 95 11.53 -16.50 17.66
CA ALA A 95 12.48 -16.42 16.54
C ALA A 95 13.66 -17.42 16.63
N GLN A 96 13.91 -18.02 17.81
CA GLN A 96 14.93 -19.04 17.96
C GLN A 96 14.46 -20.42 17.48
N ARG A 97 13.17 -20.72 17.65
CA ARG A 97 12.62 -22.03 17.31
C ARG A 97 11.78 -22.06 16.05
N LEU A 98 11.08 -20.93 15.69
CA LEU A 98 10.32 -20.79 14.46
C LEU A 98 11.15 -20.10 13.37
N ARG A 99 10.80 -20.33 12.12
CA ARG A 99 11.34 -19.62 10.95
C ARG A 99 10.42 -18.45 10.65
N LEU A 100 10.75 -17.30 11.25
CA LEU A 100 9.90 -16.10 11.16
C LEU A 100 10.32 -15.19 10.02
N SER A 101 9.34 -14.78 9.21
CA SER A 101 9.41 -13.68 8.26
C SER A 101 8.36 -12.63 8.62
N VAL A 102 8.66 -11.34 8.43
CA VAL A 102 7.71 -10.24 8.62
C VAL A 102 7.51 -9.51 7.30
N LEU A 103 6.25 -9.37 6.90
CA LEU A 103 5.82 -8.57 5.75
C LEU A 103 5.44 -7.17 6.24
N VAL A 104 6.17 -6.15 5.79
CA VAL A 104 5.95 -4.77 6.21
C VAL A 104 5.29 -3.99 5.08
N HIS A 105 4.03 -3.59 5.29
CA HIS A 105 3.29 -2.73 4.38
C HIS A 105 3.63 -1.25 4.56
N LEU A 106 3.80 -0.81 5.80
CA LEU A 106 4.20 0.55 6.18
C LEU A 106 4.98 0.45 7.50
N PRO A 107 6.18 1.07 7.62
CA PRO A 107 6.84 1.18 8.91
C PRO A 107 5.91 1.86 9.92
N LEU A 108 5.78 1.29 11.12
CA LEU A 108 4.79 1.75 12.11
C LEU A 108 4.98 3.22 12.53
N SER A 109 6.22 3.71 12.51
CA SER A 109 6.55 5.10 12.82
C SER A 109 6.31 6.08 11.67
N ASP A 110 6.11 5.59 10.45
CA ASP A 110 5.88 6.42 9.26
C ASP A 110 4.38 6.75 9.06
N GLU A 111 3.50 6.28 9.96
CA GLU A 111 2.10 6.71 9.97
C GLU A 111 1.99 8.18 10.40
N THR A 112 1.12 8.94 9.74
CA THR A 112 0.93 10.36 10.03
C THR A 112 -0.06 10.58 11.17
N GLY A 113 0.09 11.71 11.88
CA GLY A 113 -0.79 12.05 13.00
C GLY A 113 -0.41 11.40 14.33
N LEU A 114 0.67 10.63 14.38
CA LEU A 114 1.20 10.09 15.64
C LEU A 114 1.81 11.21 16.49
N ALA A 115 1.55 11.16 17.81
CA ALA A 115 2.31 11.97 18.75
C ALA A 115 3.81 11.60 18.68
N PRO A 116 4.75 12.56 18.80
CA PRO A 116 6.19 12.30 18.64
C PRO A 116 6.72 11.15 19.51
N GLY A 117 6.35 11.09 20.78
CA GLY A 117 6.71 9.99 21.68
C GLY A 117 6.16 8.63 21.22
N ARG A 118 4.96 8.61 20.63
CA ARG A 118 4.33 7.38 20.13
C ARG A 118 5.05 6.85 18.89
N ALA A 119 5.48 7.72 17.99
CA ALA A 119 6.25 7.32 16.82
C ALA A 119 7.58 6.65 17.22
N GLU A 120 8.29 7.22 18.20
CA GLU A 120 9.54 6.65 18.74
C GLU A 120 9.31 5.29 19.40
N ASP A 121 8.24 5.14 20.19
CA ASP A 121 7.88 3.85 20.80
C ASP A 121 7.63 2.78 19.73
N LEU A 122 6.82 3.10 18.71
CA LEU A 122 6.50 2.17 17.62
C LEU A 122 7.75 1.81 16.83
N LYS A 123 8.63 2.77 16.54
CA LYS A 123 9.93 2.52 15.91
C LYS A 123 10.80 1.57 16.73
N ALA A 124 10.85 1.76 18.05
CA ALA A 124 11.62 0.89 18.94
C ALA A 124 11.07 -0.54 18.96
N LEU A 125 9.74 -0.70 19.06
CA LEU A 125 9.07 -2.01 19.04
C LEU A 125 9.31 -2.73 17.72
N GLU A 126 9.08 -2.06 16.60
CA GLU A 126 9.31 -2.58 15.26
C GLU A 126 10.76 -3.02 15.05
N GLY A 127 11.72 -2.17 15.41
CA GLY A 127 13.13 -2.50 15.29
C GLY A 127 13.55 -3.71 16.12
N ARG A 128 12.95 -3.94 17.28
CA ARG A 128 13.19 -5.15 18.09
C ARG A 128 12.74 -6.40 17.35
N THR A 129 11.54 -6.39 16.76
CA THR A 129 11.01 -7.52 16.01
C THR A 129 11.83 -7.78 14.75
N LEU A 130 12.04 -6.75 13.90
CA LEU A 130 12.70 -6.90 12.61
C LEU A 130 14.16 -7.34 12.72
N ARG A 131 14.88 -6.93 13.77
CA ARG A 131 16.23 -7.43 14.01
C ARG A 131 16.26 -8.89 14.49
N ALA A 132 15.22 -9.36 15.15
CA ALA A 132 15.14 -10.72 15.69
C ALA A 132 14.74 -11.76 14.64
N VAL A 133 13.84 -11.43 13.72
CA VAL A 133 13.38 -12.34 12.65
C VAL A 133 14.47 -12.56 11.60
N ARG A 134 14.37 -13.62 10.81
CA ARG A 134 15.39 -13.97 9.82
C ARG A 134 15.23 -13.22 8.51
N THR A 135 13.99 -13.01 8.09
CA THR A 135 13.63 -12.45 6.80
C THR A 135 12.60 -11.35 7.00
N VAL A 136 12.79 -10.25 6.30
CA VAL A 136 11.83 -9.15 6.22
C VAL A 136 11.41 -9.00 4.74
N VAL A 137 10.13 -8.84 4.48
CA VAL A 137 9.61 -8.59 3.14
C VAL A 137 9.02 -7.20 3.11
N ALA A 138 9.46 -6.38 2.16
CA ALA A 138 9.00 -5.03 1.91
C ALA A 138 8.20 -4.95 0.61
N THR A 139 7.28 -4.00 0.52
CA THR A 139 6.39 -3.83 -0.63
C THR A 139 6.95 -2.94 -1.74
N SER A 140 8.19 -2.44 -1.60
CA SER A 140 8.91 -1.67 -2.64
C SER A 140 10.40 -1.63 -2.33
N ALA A 141 11.21 -1.26 -3.33
CA ALA A 141 12.65 -1.03 -3.12
C ALA A 141 12.88 0.16 -2.17
N TRP A 142 12.06 1.22 -2.29
CA TRP A 142 12.09 2.33 -1.35
C TRP A 142 11.82 1.86 0.09
N ALA A 143 10.75 1.07 0.29
CA ALA A 143 10.41 0.58 1.63
C ALA A 143 11.51 -0.33 2.20
N ALA A 144 12.14 -1.17 1.38
CA ALA A 144 13.27 -2.00 1.78
C ALA A 144 14.45 -1.15 2.27
N GLY A 145 14.87 -0.14 1.49
CA GLY A 145 15.92 0.81 1.90
C GLY A 145 15.54 1.55 3.18
N ARG A 146 14.30 2.03 3.28
CA ARG A 146 13.78 2.71 4.48
C ARG A 146 13.88 1.83 5.74
N LEU A 147 13.52 0.55 5.65
CA LEU A 147 13.60 -0.39 6.77
C LEU A 147 15.06 -0.69 7.17
N VAL A 148 15.95 -0.80 6.19
CA VAL A 148 17.41 -0.96 6.43
C VAL A 148 17.93 0.25 7.21
N ASP A 149 17.67 1.47 6.74
CA ASP A 149 18.15 2.69 7.35
C ASP A 149 17.53 2.95 8.72
N LEU A 150 16.21 2.74 8.85
CA LEU A 150 15.48 3.04 10.07
C LEU A 150 15.86 2.12 11.23
N HIS A 151 16.13 0.84 10.93
CA HIS A 151 16.33 -0.22 11.93
C HIS A 151 17.72 -0.84 11.94
N GLY A 152 18.63 -0.41 11.06
CA GLY A 152 19.98 -0.98 10.93
C GLY A 152 19.95 -2.46 10.53
N LEU A 153 19.05 -2.82 9.60
CA LEU A 153 18.94 -4.21 9.14
C LEU A 153 20.06 -4.53 8.15
N VAL A 154 20.45 -5.82 8.12
CA VAL A 154 21.33 -6.33 7.07
C VAL A 154 20.56 -6.38 5.74
N PRO A 155 21.02 -5.71 4.66
CA PRO A 155 20.28 -5.61 3.42
C PRO A 155 19.86 -6.97 2.84
N ASP A 156 20.73 -7.97 2.88
CA ASP A 156 20.47 -9.33 2.36
C ASP A 156 19.30 -10.05 3.05
N ARG A 157 18.83 -9.55 4.19
CA ARG A 157 17.67 -10.09 4.92
C ARG A 157 16.36 -9.40 4.54
N VAL A 158 16.43 -8.34 3.74
CA VAL A 158 15.25 -7.55 3.33
C VAL A 158 14.97 -7.81 1.86
N HIS A 159 13.87 -8.49 1.60
CA HIS A 159 13.44 -8.88 0.26
C HIS A 159 12.31 -7.96 -0.22
N VAL A 160 12.28 -7.70 -1.51
CA VAL A 160 11.22 -6.89 -2.13
C VAL A 160 10.21 -7.80 -2.83
N ALA A 161 8.94 -7.70 -2.41
CA ALA A 161 7.81 -8.29 -3.11
C ALA A 161 6.78 -7.18 -3.38
N ALA A 162 7.06 -6.36 -4.41
CA ALA A 162 6.19 -5.25 -4.78
C ALA A 162 4.82 -5.74 -5.25
N PRO A 163 3.72 -5.03 -4.92
CA PRO A 163 2.39 -5.38 -5.39
C PRO A 163 2.32 -5.42 -6.92
N GLY A 164 1.69 -6.44 -7.46
CA GLY A 164 1.37 -6.51 -8.88
C GLY A 164 0.14 -5.68 -9.25
N ALA A 165 -0.07 -5.49 -10.54
CA ALA A 165 -1.28 -4.92 -11.09
C ALA A 165 -2.06 -5.97 -11.89
N ASP A 166 -3.39 -5.95 -11.77
CA ASP A 166 -4.25 -6.76 -12.63
C ASP A 166 -4.38 -6.11 -14.02
N ILE A 167 -4.45 -6.94 -15.05
CA ILE A 167 -4.82 -6.49 -16.38
C ILE A 167 -6.25 -5.93 -16.32
N ALA A 168 -6.45 -4.73 -16.82
CA ALA A 168 -7.75 -4.06 -16.81
C ALA A 168 -8.07 -3.46 -18.20
N PRO A 169 -9.34 -3.25 -18.56
CA PRO A 169 -9.72 -2.50 -19.74
C PRO A 169 -9.17 -1.07 -19.68
N LEU A 170 -8.90 -0.46 -20.83
CA LEU A 170 -8.55 0.95 -20.89
C LEU A 170 -9.72 1.80 -20.40
N ALA A 171 -9.42 2.88 -19.68
CA ALA A 171 -10.43 3.85 -19.31
C ALA A 171 -11.06 4.48 -20.57
N SER A 172 -12.37 4.66 -20.52
CA SER A 172 -13.17 5.20 -21.64
C SER A 172 -13.62 6.64 -21.38
N SER A 173 -12.74 7.42 -20.74
CA SER A 173 -13.01 8.82 -20.37
C SER A 173 -13.27 9.73 -21.58
N GLY A 174 -13.97 10.84 -21.35
CA GLY A 174 -14.33 11.79 -22.41
C GLY A 174 -13.16 12.55 -23.03
N GLY A 175 -11.94 12.40 -22.49
CA GLY A 175 -10.71 12.97 -23.05
C GLY A 175 -10.52 14.47 -22.86
N ASP A 176 -11.45 15.18 -22.22
CA ASP A 176 -11.33 16.61 -21.94
C ASP A 176 -10.42 16.92 -20.74
N GLY A 177 -10.09 15.90 -19.95
CA GLY A 177 -9.19 15.97 -18.80
C GLY A 177 -9.88 16.39 -17.49
N SER A 178 -11.18 16.62 -17.50
CA SER A 178 -11.89 17.25 -16.38
C SER A 178 -12.24 16.30 -15.24
N ARG A 179 -12.23 14.97 -15.48
CA ARG A 179 -12.62 13.96 -14.48
C ARG A 179 -11.43 13.44 -13.73
N LEU A 180 -11.27 13.90 -12.50
CA LEU A 180 -10.19 13.49 -11.61
C LEU A 180 -10.68 12.41 -10.65
N LEU A 181 -9.82 11.45 -10.33
CA LEU A 181 -10.10 10.37 -9.40
C LEU A 181 -9.00 10.30 -8.32
N CYS A 182 -9.40 10.25 -7.06
CA CYS A 182 -8.52 9.95 -5.93
C CYS A 182 -9.01 8.66 -5.27
N VAL A 183 -8.18 7.61 -5.29
CA VAL A 183 -8.50 6.33 -4.64
C VAL A 183 -7.60 6.16 -3.43
N ALA A 184 -8.11 6.51 -2.26
CA ALA A 184 -7.40 6.42 -0.99
C ALA A 184 -8.37 6.54 0.19
N SER A 185 -8.11 5.84 1.30
CA SER A 185 -8.80 6.09 2.56
C SER A 185 -8.64 7.55 3.01
N VAL A 186 -9.69 8.16 3.51
CA VAL A 186 -9.67 9.57 3.93
C VAL A 186 -8.98 9.68 5.30
N THR A 187 -7.66 9.81 5.26
CA THR A 187 -6.78 9.93 6.43
C THR A 187 -5.76 11.05 6.21
N PRO A 188 -5.15 11.61 7.27
CA PRO A 188 -4.13 12.66 7.14
C PRO A 188 -3.01 12.29 6.16
N ARG A 189 -2.52 11.05 6.23
CA ARG A 189 -1.43 10.54 5.38
C ARG A 189 -1.73 10.64 3.89
N LYS A 190 -2.99 10.51 3.49
CA LYS A 190 -3.42 10.54 2.07
C LYS A 190 -3.66 11.95 1.52
N GLY A 191 -3.59 12.99 2.36
CA GLY A 191 -3.48 14.38 1.92
C GLY A 191 -4.71 14.97 1.22
N HIS A 192 -5.93 14.48 1.51
CA HIS A 192 -7.15 14.97 0.85
C HIS A 192 -7.40 16.47 1.09
N LEU A 193 -7.02 17.03 2.26
CA LEU A 193 -7.12 18.48 2.49
C LEU A 193 -6.25 19.24 1.50
N ARG A 194 -4.98 18.83 1.32
CA ARG A 194 -4.06 19.41 0.31
C ARG A 194 -4.64 19.33 -1.10
N LEU A 195 -5.24 18.18 -1.46
CA LEU A 195 -5.85 18.00 -2.77
C LEU A 195 -6.98 19.00 -3.00
N VAL A 196 -7.88 19.14 -2.04
CA VAL A 196 -9.02 20.08 -2.13
C VAL A 196 -8.55 21.52 -2.16
N GLU A 197 -7.56 21.91 -1.34
CA GLU A 197 -6.94 23.24 -1.38
C GLU A 197 -6.30 23.54 -2.74
N ALA A 198 -5.59 22.58 -3.34
CA ALA A 198 -4.99 22.74 -4.66
C ALA A 198 -6.05 22.88 -5.77
N LEU A 199 -7.12 22.09 -5.70
CA LEU A 199 -8.24 22.16 -6.65
C LEU A 199 -9.02 23.48 -6.54
N ALA A 200 -9.25 23.98 -5.35
CA ALA A 200 -9.95 25.25 -5.15
C ALA A 200 -9.20 26.46 -5.73
N ARG A 201 -7.87 26.38 -5.87
CA ARG A 201 -7.04 27.44 -6.50
C ARG A 201 -7.11 27.47 -8.02
N ILE A 202 -7.83 26.54 -8.64
CA ILE A 202 -8.00 26.43 -10.10
C ILE A 202 -9.49 26.34 -10.47
N ASP A 203 -10.31 27.08 -9.76
CA ASP A 203 -11.77 27.17 -9.96
C ASP A 203 -12.16 27.74 -11.33
N ASP A 204 -11.25 28.50 -11.94
CA ASP A 204 -11.34 29.03 -13.31
C ASP A 204 -11.31 27.95 -14.40
N LEU A 205 -10.94 26.72 -14.08
CA LEU A 205 -10.88 25.58 -15.02
C LEU A 205 -12.01 24.58 -14.76
N PRO A 206 -12.50 23.87 -15.78
CA PRO A 206 -13.48 22.81 -15.59
C PRO A 206 -12.81 21.56 -14.99
N TRP A 207 -13.30 21.08 -13.84
CA TRP A 207 -12.89 19.83 -13.22
C TRP A 207 -13.98 19.30 -12.30
N ALA A 208 -13.99 18.00 -12.08
CA ALA A 208 -14.69 17.32 -10.99
C ALA A 208 -13.75 16.25 -10.42
N CYS A 209 -13.81 16.02 -9.11
CA CYS A 209 -12.94 15.08 -8.43
C CYS A 209 -13.75 14.10 -7.57
N ASP A 210 -13.64 12.81 -7.88
CA ASP A 210 -14.19 11.73 -7.10
C ASP A 210 -13.14 11.21 -6.12
N CYS A 211 -13.44 11.26 -4.82
CA CYS A 211 -12.64 10.68 -3.76
C CYS A 211 -13.29 9.36 -3.30
N VAL A 212 -12.64 8.24 -3.61
CA VAL A 212 -13.09 6.89 -3.29
C VAL A 212 -12.20 6.31 -2.19
N GLY A 213 -12.78 5.91 -1.07
CA GLY A 213 -12.08 5.30 0.05
C GLY A 213 -12.83 5.43 1.36
N SER A 214 -12.41 4.69 2.38
CA SER A 214 -13.06 4.68 3.68
C SER A 214 -13.04 6.08 4.32
N LEU A 215 -14.20 6.47 4.86
CA LEU A 215 -14.40 7.70 5.65
C LEU A 215 -14.41 7.41 7.16
N GLU A 216 -14.30 6.12 7.51
CA GLU A 216 -14.47 5.64 8.87
C GLU A 216 -13.13 5.41 9.60
N GLN A 217 -12.02 5.32 8.88
CA GLN A 217 -10.68 5.12 9.46
C GLN A 217 -10.23 6.31 10.31
N ASP A 218 -10.62 7.53 9.90
CA ASP A 218 -10.42 8.77 10.65
C ASP A 218 -11.62 9.68 10.43
N ARG A 219 -12.64 9.52 11.28
CA ARG A 219 -13.90 10.28 11.19
C ARG A 219 -13.71 11.77 11.41
N GLU A 220 -12.77 12.14 12.26
CA GLU A 220 -12.47 13.56 12.54
C GLU A 220 -11.85 14.22 11.31
N TYR A 221 -10.87 13.57 10.69
CA TYR A 221 -10.26 14.06 9.45
C TYR A 221 -11.29 14.13 8.31
N ALA A 222 -12.17 13.14 8.19
CA ALA A 222 -13.24 13.13 7.20
C ALA A 222 -14.26 14.25 7.43
N ALA A 223 -14.58 14.58 8.68
CA ALA A 223 -15.44 15.72 9.02
C ALA A 223 -14.75 17.04 8.62
N ARG A 224 -13.49 17.24 8.98
CA ARG A 224 -12.70 18.43 8.58
C ARG A 224 -12.60 18.57 7.06
N LEU A 225 -12.49 17.46 6.34
CA LEU A 225 -12.48 17.49 4.86
C LEU A 225 -13.81 18.01 4.30
N ARG A 226 -14.95 17.55 4.83
CA ARG A 226 -16.29 18.05 4.41
C ARG A 226 -16.43 19.54 4.68
N GLU A 227 -16.04 19.99 5.89
CA GLU A 227 -16.06 21.40 6.25
C GLU A 227 -15.18 22.25 5.31
N LEU A 228 -14.00 21.74 4.92
CA LEU A 228 -13.12 22.43 4.00
C LEU A 228 -13.73 22.53 2.58
N VAL A 229 -14.34 21.47 2.09
CA VAL A 229 -15.03 21.42 0.78
C VAL A 229 -16.14 22.49 0.73
N GLU A 230 -16.97 22.57 1.77
CA GLU A 230 -18.02 23.59 1.89
C GLU A 230 -17.43 25.01 1.99
N LYS A 231 -16.44 25.22 2.86
CA LYS A 231 -15.78 26.51 3.08
C LYS A 231 -15.13 27.07 1.81
N LEU A 232 -14.57 26.20 0.97
CA LEU A 232 -13.93 26.62 -0.28
C LEU A 232 -14.91 26.71 -1.45
N GLY A 233 -16.21 26.39 -1.27
CA GLY A 233 -17.25 26.50 -2.27
C GLY A 233 -17.10 25.52 -3.44
N VAL A 234 -16.52 24.32 -3.19
CA VAL A 234 -16.28 23.30 -4.22
C VAL A 234 -17.11 22.01 -4.01
N ALA A 235 -18.19 22.09 -3.24
CA ALA A 235 -19.02 20.94 -2.87
C ALA A 235 -19.74 20.30 -4.08
N ASP A 236 -20.01 21.04 -5.11
CA ASP A 236 -20.59 20.56 -6.38
C ASP A 236 -19.58 19.84 -7.28
N ARG A 237 -18.28 20.00 -7.00
CA ARG A 237 -17.15 19.47 -7.81
C ARG A 237 -16.34 18.38 -7.12
N VAL A 238 -16.37 18.28 -5.79
CA VAL A 238 -15.69 17.26 -5.00
C VAL A 238 -16.70 16.29 -4.39
N ARG A 239 -16.62 15.02 -4.74
CA ARG A 239 -17.53 13.98 -4.23
C ARG A 239 -16.79 12.99 -3.35
N LEU A 240 -17.19 12.86 -2.09
CA LEU A 240 -16.68 11.85 -1.15
C LEU A 240 -17.56 10.62 -1.22
N LEU A 241 -17.17 9.61 -2.00
CA LEU A 241 -18.03 8.48 -2.39
C LEU A 241 -18.00 7.31 -1.39
N GLY A 242 -17.14 7.37 -0.37
CA GLY A 242 -16.93 6.25 0.54
C GLY A 242 -16.17 5.08 -0.13
N PRO A 243 -16.06 3.93 0.55
CA PRO A 243 -15.36 2.78 0.02
C PRO A 243 -16.11 2.18 -1.17
N ARG A 244 -15.38 1.81 -2.22
CA ARG A 244 -15.87 1.12 -3.40
C ARG A 244 -14.95 -0.06 -3.69
N THR A 245 -15.53 -1.16 -4.17
CA THR A 245 -14.80 -2.37 -4.55
C THR A 245 -15.41 -3.00 -5.80
N GLY A 246 -14.70 -3.91 -6.46
CA GLY A 246 -15.19 -4.62 -7.64
C GLY A 246 -15.72 -3.68 -8.72
N ALA A 247 -16.88 -3.96 -9.28
CA ALA A 247 -17.45 -3.23 -10.42
C ALA A 247 -17.68 -1.73 -10.17
N GLU A 248 -17.96 -1.32 -8.93
CA GLU A 248 -18.14 0.10 -8.61
C GLU A 248 -16.80 0.87 -8.66
N LEU A 249 -15.71 0.27 -8.17
CA LEU A 249 -14.38 0.84 -8.26
C LEU A 249 -13.89 0.85 -9.70
N ASP A 250 -14.14 -0.23 -10.44
CA ASP A 250 -13.81 -0.31 -11.88
C ASP A 250 -14.52 0.77 -12.70
N ALA A 251 -15.80 1.05 -12.40
CA ALA A 251 -16.54 2.13 -13.04
C ALA A 251 -15.95 3.52 -12.71
N GLY A 252 -15.48 3.73 -11.48
CA GLY A 252 -14.75 4.92 -11.07
C GLY A 252 -13.50 5.14 -11.93
N TYR A 253 -12.66 4.14 -12.02
CA TYR A 253 -11.48 4.19 -12.89
C TYR A 253 -11.84 4.38 -14.37
N ALA A 254 -12.83 3.64 -14.87
CA ALA A 254 -13.23 3.70 -16.28
C ALA A 254 -13.69 5.10 -16.72
N SER A 255 -14.22 5.89 -15.79
CA SER A 255 -14.70 7.26 -16.05
C SER A 255 -13.64 8.36 -15.84
N ALA A 256 -12.48 8.03 -15.29
CA ALA A 256 -11.45 9.01 -14.93
C ALA A 256 -10.55 9.37 -16.09
N ASP A 257 -10.21 10.65 -16.22
CA ASP A 257 -9.21 11.16 -17.16
C ASP A 257 -7.79 11.15 -16.56
N ALA A 258 -7.70 11.40 -15.25
CA ALA A 258 -6.45 11.31 -14.47
C ALA A 258 -6.72 10.88 -13.04
N MET A 259 -5.73 10.16 -12.48
CA MET A 259 -5.68 9.89 -11.05
C MET A 259 -4.87 10.98 -10.35
N VAL A 260 -5.35 11.42 -9.18
CA VAL A 260 -4.62 12.38 -8.33
C VAL A 260 -4.36 11.76 -6.96
N LEU A 261 -3.09 11.81 -6.50
CA LEU A 261 -2.68 11.29 -5.20
C LEU A 261 -1.79 12.33 -4.49
N ALA A 262 -2.33 12.99 -3.45
CA ALA A 262 -1.67 14.06 -2.71
C ALA A 262 -1.02 13.59 -1.39
N SER A 263 -0.64 12.32 -1.31
CA SER A 263 -0.18 11.67 -0.08
C SER A 263 1.08 12.32 0.51
N TYR A 264 1.21 12.27 1.82
CA TYR A 264 2.42 12.64 2.55
C TYR A 264 3.39 11.47 2.72
N ALA A 265 2.87 10.23 2.70
CA ALA A 265 3.67 9.01 2.75
C ALA A 265 2.96 7.86 2.02
N GLU A 266 3.74 7.10 1.25
CA GLU A 266 3.33 5.88 0.54
C GLU A 266 4.51 4.92 0.48
N THR A 267 4.26 3.67 0.80
CA THR A 267 5.30 2.63 0.63
C THR A 267 5.39 2.12 -0.81
N TYR A 268 4.27 2.16 -1.55
CA TYR A 268 4.23 1.82 -2.97
C TYR A 268 3.19 2.69 -3.71
N GLY A 269 1.91 2.58 -3.35
CA GLY A 269 0.82 3.26 -4.03
C GLY A 269 0.11 2.34 -5.04
N MET A 270 -0.54 1.27 -4.56
CA MET A 270 -1.25 0.31 -5.42
C MET A 270 -2.27 0.99 -6.34
N ALA A 271 -3.00 2.00 -5.85
CA ALA A 271 -3.93 2.77 -6.66
C ALA A 271 -3.26 3.43 -7.89
N VAL A 272 -1.98 3.80 -7.80
CA VAL A 272 -1.18 4.31 -8.92
C VAL A 272 -1.05 3.26 -10.02
N THR A 273 -0.65 2.04 -9.66
CA THR A 273 -0.50 0.95 -10.64
C THR A 273 -1.86 0.48 -11.18
N GLU A 274 -2.93 0.53 -10.37
CA GLU A 274 -4.30 0.26 -10.82
C GLU A 274 -4.78 1.28 -11.88
N ALA A 275 -4.47 2.57 -11.70
CA ALA A 275 -4.76 3.62 -12.67
C ALA A 275 -3.96 3.40 -13.96
N LEU A 276 -2.65 3.15 -13.84
CA LEU A 276 -1.77 2.90 -14.98
C LEU A 276 -2.15 1.63 -15.75
N ALA A 277 -2.63 0.58 -15.06
CA ALA A 277 -3.16 -0.63 -15.71
C ALA A 277 -4.37 -0.35 -16.62
N ARG A 278 -5.04 0.77 -16.38
CA ARG A 278 -6.17 1.27 -17.20
C ARG A 278 -5.78 2.40 -18.17
N GLY A 279 -4.47 2.68 -18.27
CA GLY A 279 -3.94 3.74 -19.13
C GLY A 279 -4.26 5.16 -18.63
N ILE A 280 -4.57 5.31 -17.35
CA ILE A 280 -4.90 6.61 -16.73
C ILE A 280 -3.60 7.26 -16.24
N PRO A 281 -3.26 8.47 -16.68
CA PRO A 281 -2.11 9.21 -16.16
C PRO A 281 -2.27 9.59 -14.68
N VAL A 282 -1.14 9.75 -14.00
CA VAL A 282 -1.10 9.99 -12.55
C VAL A 282 -0.49 11.35 -12.24
N LEU A 283 -1.17 12.15 -11.41
CA LEU A 283 -0.63 13.37 -10.81
C LEU A 283 -0.44 13.07 -9.31
N ALA A 284 0.80 13.01 -8.84
CA ALA A 284 1.04 12.57 -7.48
C ALA A 284 2.22 13.29 -6.82
N THR A 285 2.19 13.37 -5.49
CA THR A 285 3.38 13.74 -4.71
C THR A 285 4.44 12.66 -4.83
N ALA A 286 5.71 13.05 -4.99
CA ALA A 286 6.86 12.17 -5.15
C ALA A 286 7.32 11.62 -3.78
N VAL A 287 6.43 10.94 -3.06
CA VAL A 287 6.70 10.41 -1.72
C VAL A 287 6.92 8.89 -1.76
N GLY A 288 7.88 8.44 -0.98
CA GLY A 288 8.09 7.01 -0.75
C GLY A 288 8.28 6.20 -2.03
N GLY A 289 7.48 5.14 -2.18
CA GLY A 289 7.48 4.25 -3.34
C GLY A 289 6.65 4.76 -4.54
N VAL A 290 6.01 5.94 -4.47
CA VAL A 290 5.20 6.46 -5.59
C VAL A 290 6.01 6.61 -6.87
N PRO A 291 7.26 7.15 -6.87
CA PRO A 291 8.07 7.21 -8.07
C PRO A 291 8.36 5.83 -8.68
N GLU A 292 8.55 4.79 -7.85
CA GLU A 292 8.73 3.41 -8.29
C GLU A 292 7.44 2.85 -8.94
N ALA A 293 6.29 3.08 -8.33
CA ALA A 293 4.99 2.65 -8.84
C ALA A 293 4.63 3.32 -10.19
N VAL A 294 4.86 4.63 -10.30
CA VAL A 294 4.68 5.36 -11.56
C VAL A 294 5.62 4.84 -12.62
N GLY A 295 6.91 4.74 -12.31
CA GLY A 295 7.94 4.24 -13.20
C GLY A 295 7.99 4.97 -14.54
N GLN A 296 8.40 4.27 -15.58
CA GLN A 296 8.51 4.80 -16.94
C GLN A 296 7.87 3.84 -17.94
N ALA A 297 7.35 4.38 -19.03
CA ALA A 297 6.97 3.63 -20.20
C ALA A 297 8.23 3.01 -20.87
N PRO A 298 8.09 1.99 -21.75
CA PRO A 298 9.23 1.37 -22.43
C PRO A 298 10.13 2.34 -23.22
N ASP A 299 9.59 3.46 -23.64
CA ASP A 299 10.32 4.52 -24.34
C ASP A 299 10.94 5.60 -23.41
N GLY A 300 10.89 5.37 -22.08
CA GLY A 300 11.45 6.25 -21.06
C GLY A 300 10.55 7.41 -20.61
N ARG A 301 9.38 7.59 -21.22
CA ARG A 301 8.44 8.65 -20.79
C ARG A 301 7.80 8.32 -19.45
N VAL A 302 7.64 9.34 -18.61
CA VAL A 302 6.93 9.21 -17.34
C VAL A 302 5.42 9.34 -17.59
N PRO A 303 4.57 8.40 -17.12
CA PRO A 303 3.12 8.39 -17.36
C PRO A 303 2.34 9.29 -16.40
N GLY A 304 2.92 10.41 -15.97
CA GLY A 304 2.31 11.28 -14.99
C GLY A 304 3.15 12.52 -14.68
N ILE A 305 2.69 13.28 -13.69
CA ILE A 305 3.40 14.42 -13.11
C ILE A 305 3.66 14.10 -11.65
N LEU A 306 4.92 13.96 -11.30
CA LEU A 306 5.36 13.81 -9.91
C LEU A 306 5.78 15.19 -9.38
N VAL A 307 5.20 15.58 -8.25
CA VAL A 307 5.44 16.89 -7.63
C VAL A 307 6.18 16.75 -6.31
N ASP A 308 6.98 17.75 -5.98
CA ASP A 308 7.67 17.83 -4.69
C ASP A 308 6.63 17.93 -3.56
N PRO A 309 6.66 17.03 -2.55
CA PRO A 309 5.76 17.08 -1.42
C PRO A 309 5.96 18.32 -0.53
N ASP A 310 7.14 18.92 -0.55
CA ASP A 310 7.50 20.08 0.27
C ASP A 310 7.17 21.42 -0.40
N ASP A 311 6.83 21.40 -1.70
CA ASP A 311 6.36 22.58 -2.43
C ASP A 311 4.81 22.67 -2.36
N PRO A 312 4.25 23.67 -1.65
CA PRO A 312 2.80 23.80 -1.47
C PRO A 312 2.05 24.15 -2.76
N ASP A 313 2.74 24.69 -3.76
CA ASP A 313 2.13 25.13 -5.03
C ASP A 313 2.29 24.11 -6.17
N ALA A 314 3.19 23.13 -6.00
CA ALA A 314 3.54 22.18 -7.04
C ALA A 314 2.34 21.34 -7.52
N LEU A 315 1.47 20.90 -6.60
CA LEU A 315 0.26 20.14 -6.97
C LEU A 315 -0.73 21.01 -7.75
N THR A 316 -0.92 22.25 -7.33
CA THR A 316 -1.77 23.23 -8.05
C THR A 316 -1.24 23.47 -9.47
N ALA A 317 0.07 23.65 -9.61
CA ALA A 317 0.71 23.84 -10.92
C ALA A 317 0.56 22.61 -11.83
N ALA A 318 0.70 21.41 -11.28
CA ALA A 318 0.52 20.15 -12.00
C ALA A 318 -0.92 19.97 -12.49
N LEU A 319 -1.91 20.23 -11.62
CA LEU A 319 -3.33 20.19 -11.95
C LEU A 319 -3.68 21.24 -13.02
N ARG A 320 -3.19 22.48 -12.89
CA ARG A 320 -3.39 23.55 -13.88
C ARG A 320 -2.78 23.17 -15.23
N ARG A 321 -1.58 22.58 -15.24
CA ARG A 321 -0.95 22.08 -16.48
C ARG A 321 -1.77 20.96 -17.11
N TRP A 322 -2.26 20.01 -16.30
CA TRP A 322 -3.10 18.93 -16.80
C TRP A 322 -4.38 19.42 -17.44
N LEU A 323 -5.09 20.31 -16.77
CA LEU A 323 -6.38 20.84 -17.24
C LEU A 323 -6.24 21.84 -18.40
N GLY A 324 -5.19 22.66 -18.38
CA GLY A 324 -5.00 23.77 -19.34
C GLY A 324 -4.20 23.41 -20.59
N ASP A 325 -3.41 22.31 -20.61
CA ASP A 325 -2.59 21.93 -21.77
C ASP A 325 -3.04 20.60 -22.41
N PRO A 326 -3.89 20.64 -23.46
CA PRO A 326 -4.30 19.43 -24.16
C PRO A 326 -3.13 18.63 -24.77
N GLY A 327 -2.01 19.30 -25.09
CA GLY A 327 -0.80 18.65 -25.60
C GLY A 327 -0.12 17.83 -24.50
N ALA A 328 -0.01 18.39 -23.29
CA ALA A 328 0.50 17.66 -22.14
C ALA A 328 -0.38 16.44 -21.82
N ARG A 329 -1.71 16.62 -21.80
CA ARG A 329 -2.65 15.50 -21.58
C ARG A 329 -2.40 14.35 -22.56
N ARG A 330 -2.39 14.64 -23.88
CA ARG A 330 -2.14 13.61 -24.90
C ARG A 330 -0.82 12.88 -24.69
N ARG A 331 0.26 13.61 -24.36
CA ARG A 331 1.58 12.98 -24.10
C ARG A 331 1.55 12.08 -22.87
N LEU A 332 0.93 12.53 -21.79
CA LEU A 332 0.84 11.75 -20.54
C LEU A 332 -0.05 10.52 -20.71
N THR A 333 -1.20 10.65 -21.39
CA THR A 333 -2.09 9.52 -21.69
C THR A 333 -1.38 8.48 -22.59
N ALA A 334 -0.68 8.92 -23.62
CA ALA A 334 0.11 8.01 -24.45
C ALA A 334 1.18 7.27 -23.64
N ALA A 335 1.89 7.97 -22.73
CA ALA A 335 2.87 7.35 -21.85
C ALA A 335 2.20 6.36 -20.87
N ALA A 336 1.01 6.64 -20.34
CA ALA A 336 0.28 5.73 -19.47
C ALA A 336 -0.20 4.48 -20.20
N HIS A 337 -0.64 4.60 -21.45
CA HIS A 337 -0.98 3.47 -22.30
C HIS A 337 0.22 2.55 -22.57
N GLU A 338 1.40 3.11 -22.83
CA GLU A 338 2.63 2.32 -23.00
C GLU A 338 3.11 1.70 -21.68
N ARG A 339 3.07 2.46 -20.57
CA ARG A 339 3.46 1.97 -19.25
C ARG A 339 2.65 0.76 -18.80
N ARG A 340 1.38 0.70 -19.15
CA ARG A 340 0.48 -0.42 -18.88
C ARG A 340 1.08 -1.77 -19.30
N THR A 341 1.78 -1.80 -20.43
CA THR A 341 2.38 -3.04 -20.98
C THR A 341 3.60 -3.52 -20.19
N ALA A 342 4.20 -2.64 -19.39
CA ALA A 342 5.40 -2.91 -18.59
C ALA A 342 5.10 -3.04 -17.08
N LEU A 343 3.82 -3.03 -16.67
CA LEU A 343 3.45 -3.29 -15.28
C LEU A 343 3.66 -4.77 -14.95
N ALA A 344 4.26 -5.02 -13.81
CA ALA A 344 4.37 -6.37 -13.28
C ALA A 344 3.01 -6.85 -12.76
N GLY A 345 2.65 -8.08 -13.06
CA GLY A 345 1.46 -8.73 -12.50
C GLY A 345 1.73 -9.33 -11.11
N TRP A 346 0.67 -9.79 -10.46
CA TRP A 346 0.73 -10.41 -9.13
C TRP A 346 1.53 -11.70 -9.09
N GLU A 347 1.74 -12.38 -10.22
CA GLU A 347 2.63 -13.53 -10.32
C GLU A 347 4.08 -13.18 -9.98
N ASN A 348 4.53 -11.94 -10.23
CA ASN A 348 5.86 -11.48 -9.82
C ASN A 348 5.93 -11.28 -8.30
N THR A 349 4.91 -10.69 -7.70
CA THR A 349 4.80 -10.53 -6.24
C THR A 349 4.90 -11.90 -5.56
N THR A 350 4.07 -12.84 -6.03
CA THR A 350 4.00 -14.20 -5.50
C THR A 350 5.32 -14.94 -5.65
N ARG A 351 5.98 -14.82 -6.80
CA ARG A 351 7.29 -15.44 -7.06
C ARG A 351 8.38 -14.89 -6.14
N ASN A 352 8.43 -13.57 -5.95
CA ASN A 352 9.42 -12.93 -5.08
C ASN A 352 9.20 -13.32 -3.62
N LEU A 353 7.96 -13.32 -3.14
CA LEU A 353 7.64 -13.78 -1.79
C LEU A 353 7.96 -15.27 -1.61
N ALA A 354 7.57 -16.12 -2.56
CA ALA A 354 7.89 -17.56 -2.52
C ALA A 354 9.40 -17.78 -2.43
N GLY A 355 10.20 -17.04 -3.20
CA GLY A 355 11.67 -17.09 -3.16
C GLY A 355 12.22 -16.71 -1.78
N ALA A 356 11.70 -15.64 -1.15
CA ALA A 356 12.10 -15.23 0.20
C ALA A 356 11.75 -16.32 1.25
N LEU A 357 10.57 -16.94 1.12
CA LEU A 357 10.16 -18.04 2.00
C LEU A 357 10.99 -19.32 1.77
N GLU A 358 11.42 -19.61 0.54
CA GLU A 358 12.32 -20.73 0.21
C GLU A 358 13.69 -20.54 0.85
N GLN A 359 14.28 -19.35 0.72
CA GLN A 359 15.54 -19.02 1.36
C GLN A 359 15.44 -19.20 2.88
N LEU A 360 14.39 -18.66 3.50
CA LEU A 360 14.14 -18.82 4.94
C LEU A 360 13.99 -20.28 5.35
N ARG A 361 13.35 -21.11 4.52
CA ARG A 361 13.20 -22.57 4.78
C ARG A 361 14.54 -23.29 4.74
N ASP A 362 15.39 -22.94 3.78
CA ASP A 362 16.64 -23.66 3.51
C ASP A 362 17.82 -23.18 4.38
N GLU A 363 17.65 -22.04 5.09
CA GLU A 363 18.64 -21.60 6.06
C GLU A 363 18.86 -22.63 7.19
N PRO A 364 20.10 -22.84 7.64
CA PRO A 364 20.38 -23.68 8.80
C PRO A 364 19.64 -23.18 10.06
N ARG A 365 19.21 -24.12 10.92
CA ARG A 365 18.66 -23.71 12.23
C ARG A 365 19.74 -22.96 13.01
N ARG A 366 19.35 -21.88 13.70
CA ARG A 366 20.28 -21.26 14.66
C ARG A 366 20.68 -22.32 15.67
N ALA A 367 21.97 -22.49 15.92
CA ALA A 367 22.43 -23.31 17.03
C ALA A 367 21.88 -22.70 18.34
N ALA A 368 21.32 -23.52 19.18
CA ALA A 368 20.75 -23.13 20.47
C ALA A 368 21.82 -22.53 21.38
#